data_6bcb829cf15c1986a7a51404538a0a8b
#
_entry.id   6bcb829cf15c1986a7a51404538a0a8b
#
_cell.length_a   1.000
_cell.length_b   1.000
_cell.length_c   1.000
_cell.angle_alpha   90.00
_cell.angle_beta   90.00
_cell.angle_gamma   90.00
#
_symmetry.space_group_name_H-M   'P 1'
#
loop_
_entity.id
_entity.type
_entity.pdbx_description
1 polymer ?
#
loop_
_entity_poly.entity_id
_entity_poly.type
_entity_poly.pdbx_seq_one_letter_code
_entity_poly.pdbx_strand_id
1 'polypeptide(L)'
;MQKTEFSIEYPLYNSSSSVLWNSIGTPLGLSEWFADGVTVAENEFVFSWDGHEQTAVLQQIKPNSFIRFHWMDDENPNAYFELKIVTQPISGDLTLVITDFAEPGEKDDLILLWNKQIEELRRKTGM
;
A
#
# COMPACT_ATOMS: atom_id res chain seq x y z
N MET A 1 12.09 17.49 9.99
CA MET A 1 11.84 17.97 8.63
C MET A 1 10.46 17.58 8.18
N GLN A 2 9.84 18.40 7.36
CA GLN A 2 8.46 18.18 6.95
C GLN A 2 8.39 17.27 5.73
N LYS A 3 7.57 16.23 5.82
CA LYS A 3 7.32 15.34 4.69
C LYS A 3 6.26 15.93 3.77
N THR A 4 6.37 15.64 2.48
CA THR A 4 5.44 16.08 1.45
C THR A 4 4.69 14.88 0.87
N GLU A 5 3.39 15.05 0.69
CA GLU A 5 2.53 14.02 0.09
C GLU A 5 2.82 13.86 -1.40
N PHE A 6 2.77 12.62 -1.87
CA PHE A 6 2.82 12.31 -3.30
C PHE A 6 1.95 11.09 -3.58
N SER A 7 1.55 10.92 -4.83
CA SER A 7 0.76 9.76 -5.26
C SER A 7 1.35 9.15 -6.51
N ILE A 8 1.18 7.83 -6.63
CA ILE A 8 1.59 7.05 -7.82
C ILE A 8 0.38 6.26 -8.28
N GLU A 9 0.12 6.25 -9.58
CA GLU A 9 -0.97 5.48 -10.17
C GLU A 9 -0.41 4.29 -10.92
N TYR A 10 -0.95 3.11 -10.62
CA TYR A 10 -0.56 1.85 -11.27
C TYR A 10 -1.78 1.25 -11.96
N PRO A 11 -1.89 1.40 -13.30
CA PRO A 11 -2.97 0.71 -14.02
C PRO A 11 -2.78 -0.80 -13.93
N LEU A 12 -3.86 -1.51 -13.63
CA LEU A 12 -3.84 -2.97 -13.49
C LEU A 12 -4.82 -3.58 -14.48
N TYR A 13 -4.26 -4.21 -15.52
CA TYR A 13 -5.05 -4.83 -16.58
C TYR A 13 -5.42 -6.26 -16.19
N ASN A 14 -6.55 -6.75 -16.69
CA ASN A 14 -7.07 -8.10 -16.40
C ASN A 14 -7.26 -8.33 -14.90
N SER A 15 -7.63 -7.28 -14.17
CA SER A 15 -7.77 -7.36 -12.72
C SER A 15 -9.23 -7.49 -12.29
N SER A 16 -9.40 -8.15 -11.15
CA SER A 16 -10.69 -8.25 -10.46
C SER A 16 -10.62 -7.38 -9.21
N SER A 17 -11.67 -6.58 -8.96
CA SER A 17 -11.72 -5.73 -7.78
C SER A 17 -11.66 -6.54 -6.48
N SER A 18 -12.29 -7.73 -6.46
CA SER A 18 -12.25 -8.58 -5.26
C SER A 18 -10.87 -9.17 -5.02
N VAL A 19 -10.17 -9.59 -6.08
CA VAL A 19 -8.79 -10.10 -5.94
C VAL A 19 -7.87 -8.99 -5.49
N LEU A 20 -7.99 -7.80 -6.09
CA LEU A 20 -7.15 -6.67 -5.70
C LEU A 20 -7.43 -6.26 -4.25
N TRP A 21 -8.71 -6.19 -3.85
CA TRP A 21 -9.04 -5.86 -2.47
C TRP A 21 -8.46 -6.87 -1.49
N ASN A 22 -8.56 -8.16 -1.78
CA ASN A 22 -7.97 -9.20 -0.91
C ASN A 22 -6.46 -9.03 -0.79
N SER A 23 -5.81 -8.53 -1.83
CA SER A 23 -4.35 -8.33 -1.84
C SER A 23 -3.91 -7.11 -1.04
N ILE A 24 -4.71 -6.06 -0.99
CA ILE A 24 -4.32 -4.81 -0.30
C ILE A 24 -5.02 -4.63 1.05
N GLY A 25 -6.17 -5.25 1.26
CA GLY A 25 -7.02 -5.00 2.42
C GLY A 25 -7.00 -6.08 3.48
N THR A 26 -6.18 -7.13 3.33
CA THR A 26 -6.10 -8.22 4.31
C THR A 26 -4.64 -8.48 4.69
N PRO A 27 -4.41 -8.96 5.93
CA PRO A 27 -3.04 -9.31 6.35
C PRO A 27 -2.41 -10.39 5.46
N LEU A 28 -3.17 -11.42 5.11
CA LEU A 28 -2.67 -12.49 4.24
C LEU A 28 -2.30 -11.96 2.86
N GLY A 29 -3.18 -11.14 2.27
CA GLY A 29 -2.91 -10.54 0.97
C GLY A 29 -1.67 -9.66 0.98
N LEU A 30 -1.52 -8.81 2.00
CA LEU A 30 -0.34 -7.96 2.14
C LEU A 30 0.94 -8.76 2.34
N SER A 31 0.86 -9.94 2.97
CA SER A 31 2.03 -10.80 3.17
C SER A 31 2.51 -11.47 1.88
N GLU A 32 1.72 -11.40 0.81
CA GLU A 32 2.09 -12.02 -0.47
C GLU A 32 2.94 -11.10 -1.36
N TRP A 33 2.86 -9.79 -1.17
CA TRP A 33 3.58 -8.85 -2.04
C TRP A 33 4.20 -7.66 -1.31
N PHE A 34 3.53 -7.15 -0.27
CA PHE A 34 3.97 -5.92 0.40
C PHE A 34 5.09 -6.18 1.40
N ALA A 35 5.00 -7.27 2.15
CA ALA A 35 5.96 -7.63 3.18
C ALA A 35 6.15 -9.14 3.20
N ASP A 36 7.24 -9.62 3.81
CA ASP A 36 7.49 -11.06 3.96
C ASP A 36 6.51 -11.69 4.94
N GLY A 37 6.15 -10.95 5.98
CA GLY A 37 5.18 -11.41 6.98
C GLY A 37 4.35 -10.25 7.48
N VAL A 38 3.11 -10.54 7.88
CA VAL A 38 2.18 -9.56 8.43
C VAL A 38 1.43 -10.20 9.58
N THR A 39 1.49 -9.58 10.76
CA THR A 39 0.68 -9.98 11.91
C THR A 39 -0.13 -8.78 12.37
N VAL A 40 -1.32 -9.04 12.92
CA VAL A 40 -2.25 -7.98 13.33
C VAL A 40 -2.74 -8.24 14.74
N ALA A 41 -2.69 -7.21 15.57
CA ALA A 41 -3.31 -7.18 16.89
C ALA A 41 -4.11 -5.90 16.99
N GLU A 42 -5.42 -6.01 17.08
CA GLU A 42 -6.34 -4.87 17.06
C GLU A 42 -6.16 -4.07 15.76
N ASN A 43 -5.73 -2.80 15.84
CA ASN A 43 -5.48 -1.97 14.66
C ASN A 43 -3.99 -1.78 14.37
N GLU A 44 -3.13 -2.59 14.97
CA GLU A 44 -1.69 -2.53 14.74
C GLU A 44 -1.26 -3.66 13.81
N PHE A 45 -0.67 -3.29 12.69
CA PHE A 45 -0.14 -4.22 11.70
C PHE A 45 1.38 -4.24 11.82
N VAL A 46 1.94 -5.41 12.10
CA VAL A 46 3.40 -5.58 12.15
C VAL A 46 3.84 -6.22 10.85
N PHE A 47 4.59 -5.47 10.07
CA PHE A 47 5.15 -5.92 8.79
C PHE A 47 6.60 -6.32 8.99
N SER A 48 7.02 -7.42 8.38
CA SER A 48 8.42 -7.84 8.46
C SER A 48 9.05 -7.97 7.07
N TRP A 49 10.31 -7.52 6.97
CA TRP A 49 11.15 -7.63 5.78
C TRP A 49 12.54 -8.11 6.22
N ASP A 50 12.96 -9.29 5.74
CA ASP A 50 14.29 -9.86 6.07
C ASP A 50 14.59 -9.85 7.57
N GLY A 51 13.60 -10.17 8.39
CA GLY A 51 13.75 -10.20 9.84
C GLY A 51 13.63 -8.85 10.55
N HIS A 52 13.48 -7.77 9.80
CA HIS A 52 13.20 -6.45 10.37
C HIS A 52 11.71 -6.21 10.43
N GLU A 53 11.25 -5.69 11.55
CA GLU A 53 9.83 -5.42 11.75
C GLU A 53 9.55 -3.92 11.82
N GLN A 54 8.42 -3.52 11.24
CA GLN A 54 7.88 -2.16 11.37
C GLN A 54 6.39 -2.26 11.65
N THR A 55 5.90 -1.44 12.57
CA THR A 55 4.50 -1.44 12.95
C THR A 55 3.80 -0.22 12.37
N ALA A 56 2.62 -0.44 11.79
CA ALA A 56 1.75 0.62 11.32
C ALA A 56 0.40 0.52 12.01
N VAL A 57 -0.20 1.66 12.28
CA VAL A 57 -1.55 1.73 12.85
C VAL A 57 -2.53 1.91 11.71
N LEU A 58 -3.56 1.07 11.69
CA LEU A 58 -4.66 1.22 10.74
C LEU A 58 -5.45 2.47 11.10
N GLN A 59 -5.43 3.48 10.24
CA GLN A 59 -6.16 4.73 10.46
C GLN A 59 -7.57 4.70 9.89
N GLN A 60 -7.71 4.11 8.70
CA GLN A 60 -8.99 4.10 8.02
C GLN A 60 -9.03 2.94 7.03
N ILE A 61 -10.17 2.29 6.93
CA ILE A 61 -10.41 1.24 5.94
C ILE A 61 -11.83 1.37 5.43
N LYS A 62 -11.96 1.31 4.10
CA LYS A 62 -13.26 1.21 3.45
C LYS A 62 -13.22 -0.02 2.55
N PRO A 63 -13.92 -1.10 2.91
CA PRO A 63 -13.87 -2.34 2.15
C PRO A 63 -14.14 -2.12 0.65
N ASN A 64 -13.35 -2.79 -0.18
CA ASN A 64 -13.38 -2.70 -1.63
C ASN A 64 -12.99 -1.33 -2.21
N SER A 65 -12.46 -0.42 -1.37
CA SER A 65 -12.06 0.91 -1.81
C SER A 65 -10.62 1.25 -1.41
N PHE A 66 -10.35 1.40 -0.11
CA PHE A 66 -9.00 1.79 0.30
C PHE A 66 -8.68 1.35 1.71
N ILE A 67 -7.38 1.34 2.02
CA ILE A 67 -6.84 1.13 3.36
C ILE A 67 -5.73 2.15 3.61
N ARG A 68 -5.71 2.74 4.80
CA ARG A 68 -4.77 3.81 5.15
C ARG A 68 -4.08 3.46 6.47
N PHE A 69 -2.75 3.61 6.48
CA PHE A 69 -1.91 3.31 7.64
C PHE A 69 -1.03 4.50 8.02
N HIS A 70 -0.69 4.59 9.29
CA HIS A 70 0.33 5.50 9.80
C HIS A 70 1.46 4.68 10.44
N TRP A 71 2.71 4.90 10.01
CA TRP A 71 3.85 4.24 10.64
C TRP A 71 4.02 4.74 12.08
N MET A 72 4.14 3.82 13.05
CA MET A 72 4.23 4.19 14.47
C MET A 72 5.47 5.01 14.78
N ASP A 73 6.57 4.78 14.06
CA ASP A 73 7.82 5.50 14.25
C ASP A 73 7.91 6.80 13.46
N ASP A 74 6.87 7.18 12.72
CA ASP A 74 6.84 8.44 11.99
C ASP A 74 6.42 9.57 12.92
N GLU A 75 7.30 10.54 13.11
CA GLU A 75 7.06 11.67 14.00
C GLU A 75 6.07 12.67 13.43
N ASN A 76 5.83 12.65 12.11
CA ASN A 76 4.85 13.52 11.50
C ASN A 76 3.45 12.93 11.66
N PRO A 77 2.58 13.50 12.52
CA PRO A 77 1.27 12.91 12.78
C PRO A 77 0.33 12.95 11.58
N ASN A 78 0.64 13.75 10.57
CA ASN A 78 -0.19 13.88 9.37
C ASN A 78 0.27 12.98 8.23
N ALA A 79 1.42 12.29 8.38
CA ALA A 79 1.91 11.39 7.36
C ALA A 79 1.17 10.06 7.41
N TYR A 80 0.93 9.47 6.25
CA TYR A 80 0.29 8.16 6.13
C TYR A 80 0.70 7.53 4.80
N PHE A 81 0.42 6.23 4.63
CA PHE A 81 0.41 5.64 3.30
C PHE A 81 -0.94 4.99 3.07
N GLU A 82 -1.41 5.05 1.83
CA GLU A 82 -2.75 4.61 1.47
C GLU A 82 -2.72 3.83 0.17
N LEU A 83 -3.48 2.75 0.15
CA LEU A 83 -3.66 1.89 -1.02
C LEU A 83 -5.13 2.01 -1.42
N LYS A 84 -5.39 2.54 -2.61
CA LYS A 84 -6.76 2.85 -3.04
C LYS A 84 -7.04 2.29 -4.42
N ILE A 85 -8.19 1.66 -4.55
CA ILE A 85 -8.67 1.10 -5.83
C ILE A 85 -9.56 2.15 -6.49
N VAL A 86 -9.23 2.50 -7.74
CA VAL A 86 -10.04 3.41 -8.55
C VAL A 86 -10.45 2.67 -9.82
N THR A 87 -11.75 2.69 -10.12
CA THR A 87 -12.28 2.09 -11.35
C THR A 87 -12.41 3.19 -12.40
N GLN A 88 -11.82 2.97 -13.57
CA GLN A 88 -11.92 3.93 -14.68
C GLN A 88 -13.35 3.90 -15.23
N PRO A 89 -14.03 5.07 -15.32
CA PRO A 89 -15.46 5.09 -15.66
C PRO A 89 -15.79 4.54 -17.05
N ILE A 90 -14.90 4.72 -18.02
CA ILE A 90 -15.18 4.33 -19.40
C ILE A 90 -14.81 2.87 -19.67
N SER A 91 -13.60 2.47 -19.28
CA SER A 91 -13.08 1.14 -19.61
C SER A 91 -13.44 0.07 -18.56
N GLY A 92 -13.75 0.49 -17.32
CA GLY A 92 -13.91 -0.44 -16.20
C GLY A 92 -12.61 -0.99 -15.65
N ASP A 93 -11.47 -0.56 -16.20
CA ASP A 93 -10.17 -1.01 -15.72
C ASP A 93 -9.88 -0.45 -14.34
N LEU A 94 -9.10 -1.20 -13.55
CA LEU A 94 -8.71 -0.79 -12.22
C LEU A 94 -7.36 -0.07 -12.23
N THR A 95 -7.25 0.93 -11.36
CA THR A 95 -5.99 1.60 -11.07
C THR A 95 -5.76 1.52 -9.57
N LEU A 96 -4.58 1.10 -9.17
CA LEU A 96 -4.17 1.17 -7.77
C LEU A 96 -3.44 2.48 -7.56
N VAL A 97 -3.97 3.33 -6.68
CA VAL A 97 -3.37 4.61 -6.35
C VAL A 97 -2.69 4.49 -4.99
N ILE A 98 -1.39 4.69 -4.98
CA ILE A 98 -0.59 4.70 -3.75
C ILE A 98 -0.37 6.15 -3.36
N THR A 99 -0.72 6.51 -2.13
CA THR A 99 -0.39 7.82 -1.55
C THR A 99 0.60 7.59 -0.43
N ASP A 100 1.67 8.36 -0.41
CA ASP A 100 2.72 8.25 0.59
C ASP A 100 3.31 9.63 0.86
N PHE A 101 4.18 9.72 1.85
CA PHE A 101 4.83 10.97 2.26
C PHE A 101 6.34 10.76 2.24
N ALA A 102 7.07 11.77 1.76
CA ALA A 102 8.52 11.72 1.61
C ALA A 102 9.17 12.95 2.20
N GLU A 103 10.33 12.76 2.82
CA GLU A 103 11.21 13.87 3.20
C GLU A 103 11.87 14.43 1.93
N PRO A 104 12.40 15.67 2.00
CA PRO A 104 13.12 16.23 0.85
C PRO A 104 14.25 15.31 0.41
N GLY A 105 14.28 14.99 -0.88
CA GLY A 105 15.31 14.14 -1.47
C GLY A 105 15.06 12.64 -1.38
N GLU A 106 13.95 12.21 -0.75
CA GLU A 106 13.69 10.77 -0.55
C GLU A 106 12.60 10.23 -1.50
N LYS A 107 11.86 11.11 -2.16
CA LYS A 107 10.70 10.73 -2.97
C LYS A 107 11.04 9.72 -4.07
N ASP A 108 12.12 9.95 -4.80
CA ASP A 108 12.47 9.07 -5.93
C ASP A 108 12.81 7.66 -5.46
N ASP A 109 13.48 7.53 -4.32
CA ASP A 109 13.79 6.22 -3.74
C ASP A 109 12.52 5.49 -3.29
N LEU A 110 11.56 6.21 -2.72
CA LEU A 110 10.28 5.61 -2.34
C LEU A 110 9.48 5.17 -3.55
N ILE A 111 9.49 5.94 -4.63
CA ILE A 111 8.82 5.54 -5.87
C ILE A 111 9.42 4.26 -6.42
N LEU A 112 10.75 4.13 -6.42
CA LEU A 112 11.41 2.91 -6.87
C LEU A 112 11.03 1.71 -6.00
N LEU A 113 10.94 1.90 -4.70
CA LEU A 113 10.53 0.84 -3.78
C LEU A 113 9.09 0.41 -4.05
N TRP A 114 8.17 1.37 -4.21
CA TRP A 114 6.79 1.05 -4.54
C TRP A 114 6.68 0.33 -5.88
N ASN A 115 7.42 0.77 -6.90
CA ASN A 115 7.43 0.11 -8.20
C ASN A 115 7.82 -1.37 -8.08
N LYS A 116 8.82 -1.66 -7.27
CA LYS A 116 9.28 -3.03 -7.02
C LYS A 116 8.20 -3.88 -6.35
N GLN A 117 7.56 -3.32 -5.34
CA GLN A 117 6.49 -4.03 -4.63
C GLN A 117 5.28 -4.28 -5.53
N ILE A 118 4.93 -3.32 -6.38
CA ILE A 118 3.82 -3.50 -7.32
C ILE A 118 4.14 -4.57 -8.38
N GLU A 119 5.40 -4.71 -8.79
CA GLU A 119 5.78 -5.82 -9.66
C GLU A 119 5.51 -7.17 -9.01
N GLU A 120 5.78 -7.30 -7.71
CA GLU A 120 5.45 -8.51 -6.95
C GLU A 120 3.94 -8.75 -6.90
N LEU A 121 3.17 -7.70 -6.68
CA LEU A 121 1.70 -7.79 -6.68
C LEU A 121 1.20 -8.34 -8.02
N ARG A 122 1.69 -7.77 -9.13
CA ARG A 122 1.30 -8.22 -10.48
C ARG A 122 1.67 -9.67 -10.72
N ARG A 123 2.85 -10.07 -10.28
CA ARG A 123 3.31 -11.45 -10.46
C ARG A 123 2.48 -12.44 -9.66
N LYS A 124 2.11 -12.09 -8.43
CA LYS A 124 1.31 -12.96 -7.55
C LYS A 124 -0.14 -13.07 -7.97
N THR A 125 -0.69 -12.02 -8.55
CA THR A 125 -2.12 -11.97 -8.91
C THR A 125 -2.39 -12.17 -10.39
N GLY A 126 -1.37 -12.08 -11.24
CA GLY A 126 -1.52 -12.16 -12.69
C GLY A 126 -2.05 -10.89 -13.33
N MET A 127 -2.01 -9.79 -12.62
CA MET A 127 -2.55 -8.51 -13.10
C MET A 127 -1.61 -7.76 -14.03
#